data_b4557f620a8a54b2dd7f798e09394bef
#
_entry.id   b4557f620a8a54b2dd7f798e09394bef
#
_cell.length_a   1.000
_cell.length_b   1.000
_cell.length_c   1.000
_cell.angle_alpha   90.00
_cell.angle_beta   90.00
_cell.angle_gamma   90.00
#
_symmetry.space_group_name_H-M   'P 1'
#
loop_
_entity.id
_entity.type
_entity.pdbx_description
1 polymer ?
#
loop_
_entity_poly.entity_id
_entity_poly.type
_entity_poly.pdbx_seq_one_letter_code
_entity_poly.pdbx_strand_id
1 'polypeptide(L)'
;MARIELINIQKTLKERQRAVALLPPFAPAQDVDAGSRSSVFSIRRLNLTIPDGKTVVVLGPSGCGKTTLLKIIAGLIPPDSGEVRYDGVNMNDVPPGERRLGMVFQNYALYPHLDSRSNVLSYFHFRKKTPELSAMAAAKYQRTSELMGVELEYLLDRRPTKLSGGEKQRVALGRCITRDPTLFLLDEPFSNLDQALREKYRVNLKLLLRQFGVTTVYVTHDHYEALILADLLAIMNRGRVEQVGTYGEIYDQPENIFVAGFLNRHIGAPPISFVDAEDLAPEHASGHAQIGVRPEDVEVSQEQQPASIEGRIVGKLALPMLNATILSIQVGAHEVYAQRPIDESAPAGARVWLILRRYHIFDKASGRRARTIDRRG
;
A
#
# COMPACT_ATOMS: atom_id res chain seq x y z
N MET A 1 1.93 -8.99 21.31
CA MET A 1 2.03 -8.37 19.99
C MET A 1 3.50 -8.42 19.63
N ALA A 2 3.93 -8.04 18.45
CA ALA A 2 5.34 -8.18 18.08
C ALA A 2 5.82 -6.97 17.28
N ARG A 3 6.92 -6.35 17.68
CA ARG A 3 7.67 -5.41 16.85
C ARG A 3 8.48 -6.21 15.82
N ILE A 4 8.35 -5.87 14.55
CA ILE A 4 9.06 -6.55 13.48
C ILE A 4 10.15 -5.64 12.91
N GLU A 5 11.33 -6.18 12.74
CA GLU A 5 12.45 -5.47 12.15
C GLU A 5 13.06 -6.29 11.01
N LEU A 6 13.20 -5.63 9.88
CA LEU A 6 13.89 -6.14 8.70
C LEU A 6 15.20 -5.38 8.58
N ILE A 7 16.31 -6.08 8.69
CA ILE A 7 17.64 -5.47 8.76
C ILE A 7 18.47 -5.94 7.58
N ASN A 8 18.78 -5.02 6.66
CA ASN A 8 19.61 -5.26 5.47
C ASN A 8 19.16 -6.47 4.63
N ILE A 9 17.85 -6.69 4.54
CA ILE A 9 17.29 -7.82 3.79
C ILE A 9 17.70 -7.75 2.33
N GLN A 10 18.25 -8.85 1.84
CA GLN A 10 18.51 -9.06 0.42
C GLN A 10 17.83 -10.36 -0.03
N LYS A 11 17.26 -10.34 -1.23
CA LYS A 11 16.68 -11.53 -1.87
C LYS A 11 16.71 -11.37 -3.38
N THR A 12 17.29 -12.32 -4.06
CA THR A 12 17.32 -12.40 -5.53
C THR A 12 16.48 -13.57 -5.98
N LEU A 13 15.54 -13.32 -6.88
CA LEU A 13 14.68 -14.35 -7.47
C LEU A 13 14.87 -14.33 -8.99
N LYS A 14 15.23 -15.48 -9.57
CA LYS A 14 15.14 -15.72 -11.01
C LYS A 14 13.66 -15.80 -11.40
N GLU A 15 13.32 -15.52 -12.66
CA GLU A 15 11.94 -15.45 -13.11
C GLU A 15 11.11 -16.71 -12.76
N ARG A 16 11.67 -17.90 -12.99
CA ARG A 16 11.04 -19.16 -12.60
C ARG A 16 10.80 -19.24 -11.08
N GLN A 17 11.77 -18.82 -10.27
CA GLN A 17 11.64 -18.79 -8.81
C GLN A 17 10.62 -17.73 -8.36
N ARG A 18 10.52 -16.61 -9.09
CA ARG A 18 9.54 -15.55 -8.83
C ARG A 18 8.12 -16.04 -9.07
N ALA A 19 7.86 -16.75 -10.17
CA ALA A 19 6.55 -17.33 -10.46
C ALA A 19 6.12 -18.31 -9.35
N VAL A 20 7.00 -19.24 -8.95
CA VAL A 20 6.74 -20.19 -7.86
C VAL A 20 6.57 -19.47 -6.51
N ALA A 21 7.39 -18.45 -6.21
CA ALA A 21 7.30 -17.69 -4.97
C ALA A 21 5.99 -16.86 -4.86
N LEU A 22 5.35 -16.52 -5.97
CA LEU A 22 4.07 -15.82 -6.00
C LEU A 22 2.86 -16.77 -5.91
N LEU A 23 3.07 -18.09 -6.09
CA LEU A 23 2.01 -19.06 -5.91
C LEU A 23 1.66 -19.24 -4.42
N PRO A 24 0.39 -19.56 -4.10
CA PRO A 24 0.02 -19.98 -2.75
C PRO A 24 0.71 -21.28 -2.38
N PRO A 25 0.96 -21.54 -1.08
CA PRO A 25 1.76 -22.67 -0.62
C PRO A 25 1.22 -24.07 -1.01
N PHE A 26 0.00 -24.17 -1.51
CA PHE A 26 -0.65 -25.43 -1.90
C PHE A 26 -1.06 -25.46 -3.38
N ALA A 27 -0.61 -24.52 -4.21
CA ALA A 27 -0.91 -24.57 -5.64
C ALA A 27 -0.03 -25.67 -6.31
N PRO A 28 -0.62 -26.49 -7.21
CA PRO A 28 0.19 -27.42 -8.01
C PRO A 28 1.17 -26.61 -8.89
N ALA A 29 2.38 -27.11 -9.04
CA ALA A 29 3.39 -26.50 -9.91
C ALA A 29 2.85 -26.52 -11.36
N GLN A 30 2.49 -25.36 -11.86
CA GLN A 30 2.16 -25.21 -13.29
C GLN A 30 3.47 -25.14 -14.06
N ASP A 31 3.56 -25.90 -15.15
CA ASP A 31 4.67 -25.81 -16.10
C ASP A 31 4.67 -24.41 -16.73
N VAL A 32 5.58 -23.56 -16.25
CA VAL A 32 5.80 -22.23 -16.82
C VAL A 32 6.74 -22.40 -17.98
N ASP A 33 6.22 -22.22 -19.17
CA ASP A 33 6.92 -22.33 -20.44
C ASP A 33 8.17 -21.43 -20.48
N ALA A 34 9.32 -22.01 -20.84
CA ALA A 34 10.65 -21.43 -20.72
C ALA A 34 11.03 -20.61 -21.97
N GLY A 35 10.32 -19.56 -22.26
CA GLY A 35 10.54 -18.76 -23.47
C GLY A 35 10.64 -17.26 -23.30
N SER A 36 11.45 -16.72 -22.39
CA SER A 36 11.76 -15.27 -22.43
C SER A 36 12.95 -14.91 -21.53
N ARG A 37 13.66 -13.86 -21.87
CA ARG A 37 14.89 -13.35 -21.24
C ARG A 37 14.76 -13.29 -19.72
N SER A 38 15.65 -13.93 -18.99
CA SER A 38 15.63 -14.06 -17.54
C SER A 38 15.71 -12.69 -16.83
N SER A 39 14.57 -12.12 -16.49
CA SER A 39 14.50 -10.95 -15.65
C SER A 39 14.76 -11.36 -14.19
N VAL A 40 15.82 -10.83 -13.61
CA VAL A 40 16.18 -11.07 -12.21
C VAL A 40 15.52 -9.99 -11.38
N PHE A 41 14.60 -10.37 -10.48
CA PHE A 41 14.07 -9.47 -9.46
C PHE A 41 14.92 -9.55 -8.19
N SER A 42 15.21 -8.42 -7.56
CA SER A 42 15.95 -8.40 -6.30
C SER A 42 15.44 -7.36 -5.31
N ILE A 43 15.29 -7.77 -4.04
CA ILE A 43 15.24 -6.88 -2.88
C ILE A 43 16.68 -6.58 -2.49
N ARG A 44 17.02 -5.30 -2.28
CA ARG A 44 18.40 -4.86 -2.06
C ARG A 44 18.52 -4.02 -0.79
N ARG A 45 19.18 -4.57 0.25
CA ARG A 45 19.46 -3.88 1.53
C ARG A 45 18.21 -3.19 2.10
N LEU A 46 17.09 -3.91 2.12
CA LEU A 46 15.85 -3.38 2.62
C LEU A 46 15.88 -3.33 4.15
N ASN A 47 15.60 -2.15 4.69
CA ASN A 47 15.39 -1.91 6.11
C ASN A 47 13.96 -1.42 6.31
N LEU A 48 13.23 -2.01 7.26
CA LEU A 48 11.88 -1.62 7.61
C LEU A 48 11.59 -2.02 9.05
N THR A 49 11.09 -1.09 9.85
CA THR A 49 10.57 -1.37 11.18
C THR A 49 9.06 -1.26 11.19
N ILE A 50 8.40 -2.29 11.68
CA ILE A 50 6.96 -2.32 11.93
C ILE A 50 6.77 -2.24 13.45
N PRO A 51 6.30 -1.09 13.99
CA PRO A 51 6.11 -0.93 15.43
C PRO A 51 5.01 -1.86 15.96
N ASP A 52 5.14 -2.25 17.22
CA ASP A 52 4.16 -3.10 17.91
C ASP A 52 2.76 -2.47 17.88
N GLY A 53 1.75 -3.29 17.58
CA GLY A 53 0.33 -2.90 17.53
C GLY A 53 -0.04 -1.94 16.38
N LYS A 54 0.89 -1.58 15.49
CA LYS A 54 0.63 -0.68 14.36
C LYS A 54 0.33 -1.42 13.06
N THR A 55 -0.48 -0.81 12.23
CA THR A 55 -0.70 -1.23 10.84
C THR A 55 0.25 -0.49 9.93
N VAL A 56 1.25 -1.20 9.40
CA VAL A 56 2.14 -0.66 8.35
C VAL A 56 1.64 -1.13 7.00
N VAL A 57 1.26 -0.18 6.14
CA VAL A 57 0.86 -0.47 4.76
C VAL A 57 2.06 -0.32 3.84
N VAL A 58 2.43 -1.39 3.15
CA VAL A 58 3.46 -1.37 2.11
C VAL A 58 2.78 -1.11 0.76
N LEU A 59 2.97 0.10 0.25
CA LEU A 59 2.39 0.58 -0.99
C LEU A 59 3.45 0.70 -2.09
N GLY A 60 3.12 0.32 -3.31
CA GLY A 60 4.05 0.41 -4.43
C GLY A 60 3.51 -0.20 -5.72
N PRO A 61 4.14 0.05 -6.87
CA PRO A 61 3.70 -0.48 -8.15
C PRO A 61 3.74 -2.01 -8.19
N SER A 62 2.99 -2.58 -9.15
CA SER A 62 3.01 -4.03 -9.35
C SER A 62 4.42 -4.53 -9.65
N GLY A 63 4.79 -5.64 -9.05
CA GLY A 63 6.11 -6.23 -9.25
C GLY A 63 7.27 -5.60 -8.49
N CYS A 64 7.07 -4.56 -7.66
CA CYS A 64 8.15 -3.96 -6.87
C CYS A 64 8.66 -4.84 -5.70
N GLY A 65 7.98 -5.96 -5.36
CA GLY A 65 8.44 -6.93 -4.37
C GLY A 65 7.63 -7.03 -3.08
N LYS A 66 6.47 -6.40 -2.99
CA LYS A 66 5.60 -6.38 -1.79
C LYS A 66 5.26 -7.78 -1.27
N THR A 67 4.70 -8.64 -2.12
CA THR A 67 4.37 -10.03 -1.77
C THR A 67 5.61 -10.84 -1.37
N THR A 68 6.75 -10.60 -2.03
CA THR A 68 8.02 -11.23 -1.65
C THR A 68 8.44 -10.83 -0.25
N LEU A 69 8.32 -9.54 0.08
CA LEU A 69 8.59 -9.01 1.41
C LEU A 69 7.71 -9.69 2.48
N LEU A 70 6.38 -9.77 2.24
CA LEU A 70 5.47 -10.49 3.13
C LEU A 70 5.88 -11.95 3.34
N LYS A 71 6.28 -12.66 2.26
CA LYS A 71 6.71 -14.06 2.34
C LYS A 71 8.02 -14.23 3.11
N ILE A 72 8.92 -13.25 3.04
CA ILE A 72 10.15 -13.23 3.86
C ILE A 72 9.80 -13.05 5.33
N ILE A 73 8.94 -12.08 5.66
CA ILE A 73 8.44 -11.88 7.04
C ILE A 73 7.78 -13.16 7.55
N ALA A 74 6.94 -13.81 6.74
CA ALA A 74 6.28 -15.05 7.10
C ALA A 74 7.22 -16.27 7.25
N GLY A 75 8.46 -16.19 6.77
CA GLY A 75 9.39 -17.33 6.71
C GLY A 75 9.09 -18.34 5.61
N LEU A 76 8.22 -17.98 4.65
CA LEU A 76 7.91 -18.80 3.48
C LEU A 76 9.04 -18.78 2.44
N ILE A 77 9.83 -17.71 2.45
CA ILE A 77 11.01 -17.52 1.61
C ILE A 77 12.14 -17.04 2.52
N PRO A 78 13.27 -17.75 2.64
CA PRO A 78 14.40 -17.25 3.40
C PRO A 78 15.06 -16.08 2.65
N PRO A 79 15.54 -15.05 3.35
CA PRO A 79 16.38 -14.03 2.76
C PRO A 79 17.73 -14.64 2.33
N ASP A 80 18.40 -14.04 1.33
CA ASP A 80 19.76 -14.45 0.95
C ASP A 80 20.79 -13.85 1.91
N SER A 81 20.49 -12.70 2.51
CA SER A 81 21.24 -12.08 3.61
C SER A 81 20.36 -11.11 4.37
N GLY A 82 20.80 -10.68 5.55
CA GLY A 82 20.06 -9.83 6.47
C GLY A 82 19.24 -10.63 7.46
N GLU A 83 18.53 -9.94 8.34
CA GLU A 83 17.82 -10.54 9.47
C GLU A 83 16.37 -10.08 9.54
N VAL A 84 15.47 -11.01 9.81
CA VAL A 84 14.08 -10.76 10.22
C VAL A 84 14.01 -10.98 11.73
N ARG A 85 13.67 -9.94 12.48
CA ARG A 85 13.55 -10.01 13.93
C ARG A 85 12.11 -9.76 14.38
N TYR A 86 11.66 -10.54 15.37
CA TYR A 86 10.41 -10.33 16.12
C TYR A 86 10.79 -10.05 17.57
N ASP A 87 10.46 -8.86 18.07
CA ASP A 87 10.84 -8.40 19.40
C ASP A 87 12.35 -8.58 19.72
N GLY A 88 13.19 -8.29 18.71
CA GLY A 88 14.64 -8.45 18.80
C GLY A 88 15.17 -9.87 18.55
N VAL A 89 14.30 -10.90 18.52
CA VAL A 89 14.68 -12.30 18.28
C VAL A 89 14.79 -12.56 16.77
N ASN A 90 15.93 -13.10 16.33
CA ASN A 90 16.12 -13.49 14.93
C ASN A 90 15.22 -14.68 14.56
N MET A 91 14.42 -14.51 13.50
CA MET A 91 13.44 -15.47 13.04
C MET A 91 13.84 -16.21 11.75
N ASN A 92 15.04 -16.00 11.23
CA ASN A 92 15.44 -16.55 9.93
C ASN A 92 15.29 -18.07 9.87
N ASP A 93 15.70 -18.77 10.93
CA ASP A 93 15.66 -20.23 11.03
C ASP A 93 14.35 -20.78 11.64
N VAL A 94 13.42 -19.90 12.05
CA VAL A 94 12.14 -20.30 12.62
C VAL A 94 11.14 -20.59 11.50
N PRO A 95 10.58 -21.80 11.43
CA PRO A 95 9.62 -22.18 10.39
C PRO A 95 8.31 -21.35 10.49
N PRO A 96 7.59 -21.13 9.38
CA PRO A 96 6.37 -20.32 9.35
C PRO A 96 5.30 -20.75 10.37
N GLY A 97 5.18 -22.05 10.61
CA GLY A 97 4.20 -22.62 11.55
C GLY A 97 4.39 -22.19 13.00
N GLU A 98 5.61 -21.81 13.38
CA GLU A 98 6.02 -21.42 14.74
C GLU A 98 6.08 -19.91 14.96
N ARG A 99 6.00 -19.10 13.90
CA ARG A 99 6.07 -17.62 13.96
C ARG A 99 4.83 -16.96 14.53
N ARG A 100 3.81 -17.68 14.97
CA ARG A 100 2.55 -17.17 15.56
C ARG A 100 1.91 -16.04 14.72
N LEU A 101 1.86 -16.20 13.41
CA LEU A 101 1.29 -15.23 12.48
C LEU A 101 0.01 -15.74 11.84
N GLY A 102 -0.86 -14.79 11.45
CA GLY A 102 -1.99 -15.01 10.55
C GLY A 102 -1.70 -14.39 9.19
N MET A 103 -1.81 -15.18 8.11
CA MET A 103 -1.59 -14.68 6.76
C MET A 103 -2.83 -14.88 5.89
N VAL A 104 -3.26 -13.79 5.24
CA VAL A 104 -4.28 -13.80 4.20
C VAL A 104 -3.59 -13.56 2.86
N PHE A 105 -3.71 -14.53 1.97
CA PHE A 105 -3.17 -14.46 0.61
C PHE A 105 -4.17 -13.79 -0.33
N GLN A 106 -3.72 -13.25 -1.43
CA GLN A 106 -4.53 -12.59 -2.47
C GLN A 106 -5.70 -13.46 -2.96
N ASN A 107 -5.52 -14.79 -3.03
CA ASN A 107 -6.57 -15.76 -3.39
C ASN A 107 -7.22 -16.43 -2.18
N TYR A 108 -7.03 -15.85 -0.97
CA TYR A 108 -7.55 -16.34 0.31
C TYR A 108 -7.01 -17.72 0.76
N ALA A 109 -6.50 -18.55 -0.14
CA ALA A 109 -5.95 -19.89 0.10
C ALA A 109 -6.83 -20.76 1.03
N LEU A 110 -8.15 -20.75 0.81
CA LEU A 110 -9.10 -21.61 1.54
C LEU A 110 -9.01 -23.04 0.99
N TYR A 111 -9.20 -24.01 1.87
CA TYR A 111 -9.29 -25.42 1.50
C TYR A 111 -10.64 -25.68 0.82
N PRO A 112 -10.68 -25.98 -0.51
CA PRO A 112 -11.94 -26.03 -1.27
C PRO A 112 -12.83 -27.21 -0.90
N HIS A 113 -12.26 -28.26 -0.35
CA HIS A 113 -12.96 -29.49 0.09
C HIS A 113 -13.53 -29.38 1.50
N LEU A 114 -13.11 -28.40 2.30
CA LEU A 114 -13.63 -28.14 3.64
C LEU A 114 -14.71 -27.04 3.60
N ASP A 115 -15.70 -27.14 4.48
CA ASP A 115 -16.64 -26.05 4.74
C ASP A 115 -15.94 -24.86 5.44
N SER A 116 -16.66 -23.75 5.61
CA SER A 116 -16.07 -22.55 6.21
C SER A 116 -15.69 -22.74 7.67
N ARG A 117 -16.49 -23.50 8.45
CA ARG A 117 -16.16 -23.84 9.85
C ARG A 117 -14.85 -24.61 9.94
N SER A 118 -14.68 -25.64 9.12
CA SER A 118 -13.46 -26.43 9.06
C SER A 118 -12.27 -25.63 8.53
N ASN A 119 -12.49 -24.66 7.62
CA ASN A 119 -11.47 -23.72 7.19
C ASN A 119 -11.00 -22.84 8.34
N VAL A 120 -11.92 -22.23 9.11
CA VAL A 120 -11.61 -21.39 10.28
C VAL A 120 -10.83 -22.20 11.32
N LEU A 121 -11.25 -23.43 11.57
CA LEU A 121 -10.64 -24.35 12.53
C LEU A 121 -9.50 -25.22 11.95
N SER A 122 -9.00 -24.92 10.75
CA SER A 122 -8.05 -25.79 10.05
C SER A 122 -6.77 -26.11 10.85
N TYR A 123 -6.30 -25.16 11.68
CA TYR A 123 -5.17 -25.40 12.57
C TYR A 123 -5.38 -26.58 13.52
N PHE A 124 -6.61 -26.76 14.01
CA PHE A 124 -7.01 -27.85 14.89
C PHE A 124 -7.42 -29.09 14.10
N HIS A 125 -8.01 -28.89 12.91
CA HIS A 125 -8.54 -29.97 12.07
C HIS A 125 -7.46 -30.98 11.61
N PHE A 126 -6.25 -30.51 11.33
CA PHE A 126 -5.13 -31.34 10.86
C PHE A 126 -4.24 -31.87 11.98
N ARG A 127 -4.63 -31.72 13.25
CA ARG A 127 -3.89 -32.25 14.39
C ARG A 127 -4.60 -33.48 14.97
N LYS A 128 -3.83 -34.32 15.71
CA LYS A 128 -4.41 -35.46 16.41
C LYS A 128 -5.43 -34.96 17.43
N LYS A 129 -6.67 -35.47 17.32
CA LYS A 129 -7.75 -35.08 18.22
C LYS A 129 -7.50 -35.58 19.63
N THR A 130 -7.47 -34.65 20.59
CA THR A 130 -7.52 -34.92 22.03
C THR A 130 -8.67 -34.15 22.64
N PRO A 131 -9.20 -34.54 23.81
CA PRO A 131 -10.25 -33.77 24.50
C PRO A 131 -9.85 -32.32 24.72
N GLU A 132 -8.60 -32.07 25.14
CA GLU A 132 -8.06 -30.73 25.42
C GLU A 132 -8.01 -29.89 24.14
N LEU A 133 -7.53 -30.47 23.02
CA LEU A 133 -7.45 -29.78 21.72
C LEU A 133 -8.84 -29.44 21.20
N SER A 134 -9.82 -30.34 21.44
CA SER A 134 -11.21 -30.14 21.02
C SER A 134 -11.88 -29.00 21.84
N ALA A 135 -11.65 -28.95 23.16
CA ALA A 135 -12.12 -27.87 24.03
C ALA A 135 -11.46 -26.52 23.65
N MET A 136 -10.16 -26.53 23.37
CA MET A 136 -9.43 -25.34 22.90
C MET A 136 -10.00 -24.85 21.56
N ALA A 137 -10.25 -25.75 20.61
CA ALA A 137 -10.83 -25.40 19.30
C ALA A 137 -12.21 -24.75 19.46
N ALA A 138 -13.07 -25.31 20.32
CA ALA A 138 -14.40 -24.73 20.62
C ALA A 138 -14.30 -23.33 21.22
N ALA A 139 -13.45 -23.12 22.22
CA ALA A 139 -13.25 -21.82 22.86
C ALA A 139 -12.70 -20.77 21.86
N LYS A 140 -11.72 -21.15 21.04
CA LYS A 140 -11.15 -20.28 20.00
C LYS A 140 -12.17 -19.94 18.91
N TYR A 141 -12.98 -20.91 18.53
CA TYR A 141 -14.06 -20.71 17.58
C TYR A 141 -15.08 -19.70 18.11
N GLN A 142 -15.55 -19.89 19.35
CA GLN A 142 -16.50 -18.99 19.99
C GLN A 142 -15.98 -17.55 20.03
N ARG A 143 -14.75 -17.37 20.51
CA ARG A 143 -14.12 -16.06 20.52
C ARG A 143 -13.99 -15.44 19.11
N THR A 144 -13.66 -16.25 18.10
CA THR A 144 -13.58 -15.77 16.71
C THR A 144 -14.94 -15.36 16.19
N SER A 145 -15.99 -16.14 16.48
CA SER A 145 -17.37 -15.84 16.07
C SER A 145 -17.87 -14.55 16.73
N GLU A 146 -17.63 -14.35 18.04
CA GLU A 146 -17.96 -13.12 18.75
C GLU A 146 -17.26 -11.88 18.14
N LEU A 147 -15.97 -12.01 17.81
CA LEU A 147 -15.18 -10.93 17.22
C LEU A 147 -15.56 -10.60 15.77
N MET A 148 -15.90 -11.62 14.98
CA MET A 148 -16.30 -11.47 13.58
C MET A 148 -17.80 -11.17 13.42
N GLY A 149 -18.59 -11.39 14.49
CA GLY A 149 -20.01 -11.14 14.53
C GLY A 149 -20.85 -12.09 13.66
N VAL A 150 -22.14 -11.78 13.56
CA VAL A 150 -23.17 -12.58 12.82
C VAL A 150 -22.74 -12.83 11.36
N GLU A 151 -21.92 -11.94 10.79
CA GLU A 151 -21.46 -12.05 9.40
C GLU A 151 -20.59 -13.29 9.11
N LEU A 152 -20.04 -13.96 10.13
CA LEU A 152 -19.33 -15.22 9.95
C LEU A 152 -20.25 -16.44 10.11
N GLU A 153 -21.20 -16.40 11.05
CA GLU A 153 -22.01 -17.55 11.45
C GLU A 153 -22.82 -18.15 10.29
N TYR A 154 -23.47 -17.31 9.48
CA TYR A 154 -24.28 -17.80 8.35
C TYR A 154 -23.46 -18.42 7.20
N LEU A 155 -22.12 -18.29 7.25
CA LEU A 155 -21.21 -18.84 6.24
C LEU A 155 -20.70 -20.23 6.57
N LEU A 156 -20.82 -20.67 7.82
CA LEU A 156 -20.06 -21.79 8.38
C LEU A 156 -20.25 -23.11 7.67
N ASP A 157 -21.45 -23.40 7.23
CA ASP A 157 -21.77 -24.67 6.55
C ASP A 157 -21.55 -24.60 5.03
N ARG A 158 -21.12 -23.43 4.51
CA ARG A 158 -20.86 -23.23 3.08
C ARG A 158 -19.42 -23.59 2.73
N ARG A 159 -19.25 -24.21 1.56
CA ARG A 159 -17.92 -24.45 0.99
C ARG A 159 -17.39 -23.20 0.26
N PRO A 160 -16.06 -23.02 0.15
CA PRO A 160 -15.46 -21.86 -0.54
C PRO A 160 -15.96 -21.64 -1.97
N THR A 161 -16.34 -22.70 -2.67
CA THR A 161 -16.88 -22.61 -4.04
C THR A 161 -18.25 -21.93 -4.12
N LYS A 162 -18.98 -21.87 -2.99
CA LYS A 162 -20.30 -21.24 -2.86
C LYS A 162 -20.25 -19.87 -2.17
N LEU A 163 -19.05 -19.34 -1.92
CA LEU A 163 -18.82 -18.06 -1.27
C LEU A 163 -18.46 -16.99 -2.30
N SER A 164 -19.00 -15.78 -2.09
CA SER A 164 -18.53 -14.56 -2.77
C SER A 164 -17.09 -14.21 -2.36
N GLY A 165 -16.45 -13.30 -3.06
CA GLY A 165 -15.09 -12.83 -2.73
C GLY A 165 -14.98 -12.32 -1.29
N GLY A 166 -15.93 -11.47 -0.86
CA GLY A 166 -15.94 -10.92 0.50
C GLY A 166 -16.23 -11.96 1.58
N GLU A 167 -17.08 -12.95 1.29
CA GLU A 167 -17.33 -14.06 2.19
C GLU A 167 -16.09 -14.95 2.36
N LYS A 168 -15.37 -15.25 1.26
CA LYS A 168 -14.07 -15.95 1.33
C LYS A 168 -13.05 -15.20 2.18
N GLN A 169 -12.99 -13.88 2.04
CA GLN A 169 -12.10 -13.05 2.84
C GLN A 169 -12.43 -13.15 4.34
N ARG A 170 -13.71 -13.06 4.71
CA ARG A 170 -14.14 -13.23 6.13
C ARG A 170 -13.72 -14.57 6.70
N VAL A 171 -13.94 -15.64 5.96
CA VAL A 171 -13.50 -16.98 6.38
C VAL A 171 -11.96 -17.05 6.52
N ALA A 172 -11.21 -16.43 5.62
CA ALA A 172 -9.76 -16.38 5.70
C ALA A 172 -9.26 -15.57 6.91
N LEU A 173 -9.90 -14.44 7.22
CA LEU A 173 -9.62 -13.65 8.43
C LEU A 173 -9.97 -14.45 9.69
N GLY A 174 -11.15 -15.09 9.76
CA GLY A 174 -11.53 -15.95 10.88
C GLY A 174 -10.50 -17.06 11.13
N ARG A 175 -9.99 -17.68 10.05
CA ARG A 175 -8.90 -18.67 10.14
C ARG A 175 -7.61 -18.10 10.74
N CYS A 176 -7.28 -16.85 10.44
CA CYS A 176 -6.12 -16.19 11.01
C CYS A 176 -6.31 -15.92 12.51
N ILE A 177 -7.49 -15.42 12.89
CA ILE A 177 -7.83 -15.01 14.26
C ILE A 177 -7.81 -16.19 15.22
N THR A 178 -8.35 -17.34 14.82
CA THR A 178 -8.41 -18.55 15.67
C THR A 178 -7.06 -19.04 16.16
N ARG A 179 -5.95 -18.58 15.57
CA ARG A 179 -4.59 -18.95 15.97
C ARG A 179 -3.98 -18.04 17.03
N ASP A 180 -4.70 -16.99 17.50
CA ASP A 180 -4.16 -15.91 18.35
C ASP A 180 -2.82 -15.38 17.82
N PRO A 181 -2.80 -14.80 16.62
CA PRO A 181 -1.56 -14.33 16.01
C PRO A 181 -1.04 -13.11 16.75
N THR A 182 0.28 -12.97 16.81
CA THR A 182 0.96 -11.74 17.24
C THR A 182 1.22 -10.78 16.07
N LEU A 183 1.06 -11.29 14.84
CA LEU A 183 1.29 -10.57 13.59
C LEU A 183 0.26 -10.97 12.53
N PHE A 184 -0.36 -9.98 11.87
CA PHE A 184 -1.14 -10.17 10.65
C PHE A 184 -0.33 -9.79 9.41
N LEU A 185 -0.39 -10.63 8.39
CA LEU A 185 0.17 -10.40 7.06
C LEU A 185 -0.95 -10.48 6.03
N LEU A 186 -1.26 -9.37 5.38
CA LEU A 186 -2.40 -9.25 4.46
C LEU A 186 -1.88 -8.88 3.06
N ASP A 187 -2.00 -9.79 2.10
CA ASP A 187 -1.51 -9.64 0.72
C ASP A 187 -2.66 -9.33 -0.22
N GLU A 188 -2.87 -8.05 -0.54
CA GLU A 188 -3.92 -7.53 -1.44
C GLU A 188 -5.31 -8.17 -1.19
N PRO A 189 -5.83 -8.16 0.05
CA PRO A 189 -7.01 -8.96 0.40
C PRO A 189 -8.31 -8.50 -0.28
N PHE A 190 -8.33 -7.30 -0.90
CA PHE A 190 -9.50 -6.76 -1.60
C PHE A 190 -9.41 -6.80 -3.12
N SER A 191 -8.31 -7.31 -3.70
CA SER A 191 -8.09 -7.29 -5.15
C SER A 191 -9.17 -8.00 -5.97
N ASN A 192 -9.83 -9.01 -5.39
CA ASN A 192 -10.87 -9.82 -6.03
C ASN A 192 -12.31 -9.37 -5.71
N LEU A 193 -12.51 -8.15 -5.17
CA LEU A 193 -13.82 -7.60 -4.84
C LEU A 193 -14.22 -6.51 -5.83
N ASP A 194 -15.53 -6.38 -6.08
CA ASP A 194 -16.08 -5.20 -6.76
C ASP A 194 -15.91 -3.93 -5.91
N GLN A 195 -16.02 -2.76 -6.53
CA GLN A 195 -15.72 -1.49 -5.90
C GLN A 195 -16.63 -1.17 -4.70
N ALA A 196 -17.94 -1.43 -4.80
CA ALA A 196 -18.89 -1.10 -3.74
C ALA A 196 -18.67 -1.96 -2.49
N LEU A 197 -18.40 -3.26 -2.67
CA LEU A 197 -18.03 -4.16 -1.59
C LEU A 197 -16.68 -3.78 -0.98
N ARG A 198 -15.71 -3.38 -1.81
CA ARG A 198 -14.37 -2.99 -1.36
C ARG A 198 -14.42 -1.83 -0.37
N GLU A 199 -15.22 -0.80 -0.63
CA GLU A 199 -15.38 0.36 0.27
C GLU A 199 -15.92 -0.05 1.64
N LYS A 200 -16.99 -0.85 1.68
CA LYS A 200 -17.57 -1.38 2.92
C LYS A 200 -16.56 -2.20 3.73
N TYR A 201 -15.82 -3.08 3.05
CA TYR A 201 -14.88 -3.98 3.73
C TYR A 201 -13.62 -3.29 4.23
N ARG A 202 -13.16 -2.21 3.59
CA ARG A 202 -12.02 -1.40 4.07
C ARG A 202 -12.29 -0.84 5.47
N VAL A 203 -13.45 -0.22 5.66
CA VAL A 203 -13.85 0.35 6.95
C VAL A 203 -13.96 -0.75 8.01
N ASN A 204 -14.64 -1.85 7.69
CA ASN A 204 -14.79 -2.98 8.60
C ASN A 204 -13.44 -3.58 9.00
N LEU A 205 -12.52 -3.76 8.04
CA LEU A 205 -11.17 -4.26 8.33
C LEU A 205 -10.39 -3.30 9.25
N LYS A 206 -10.46 -1.98 9.02
CA LYS A 206 -9.81 -0.99 9.92
C LYS A 206 -10.30 -1.10 11.35
N LEU A 207 -11.61 -1.21 11.55
CA LEU A 207 -12.22 -1.38 12.88
C LEU A 207 -11.77 -2.69 13.54
N LEU A 208 -11.78 -3.77 12.77
CA LEU A 208 -11.35 -5.09 13.22
C LEU A 208 -9.88 -5.08 13.63
N LEU A 209 -8.97 -4.55 12.80
CA LEU A 209 -7.55 -4.46 13.13
C LEU A 209 -7.30 -3.63 14.39
N ARG A 210 -8.03 -2.52 14.56
CA ARG A 210 -7.96 -1.71 15.80
C ARG A 210 -8.46 -2.47 17.03
N GLN A 211 -9.54 -3.21 16.91
CA GLN A 211 -10.10 -4.02 18.01
C GLN A 211 -9.14 -5.12 18.46
N PHE A 212 -8.43 -5.74 17.52
CA PHE A 212 -7.43 -6.76 17.84
C PHE A 212 -6.13 -6.19 18.39
N GLY A 213 -5.78 -4.98 18.01
CA GLY A 213 -4.52 -4.33 18.37
C GLY A 213 -3.26 -5.05 17.86
N VAL A 214 -3.39 -6.07 17.01
CA VAL A 214 -2.28 -6.91 16.52
C VAL A 214 -1.44 -6.15 15.50
N THR A 215 -0.14 -6.27 15.58
CA THR A 215 0.80 -5.74 14.58
C THR A 215 0.42 -6.26 13.20
N THR A 216 0.30 -5.36 12.23
CA THR A 216 -0.20 -5.71 10.88
C THR A 216 0.72 -5.18 9.80
N VAL A 217 1.08 -6.04 8.86
CA VAL A 217 1.69 -5.64 7.58
C VAL A 217 0.66 -5.89 6.48
N TYR A 218 0.24 -4.82 5.85
CA TYR A 218 -0.74 -4.82 4.77
C TYR A 218 -0.08 -4.42 3.45
N VAL A 219 -0.23 -5.22 2.43
CA VAL A 219 0.34 -4.95 1.10
C VAL A 219 -0.77 -4.61 0.13
N THR A 220 -0.61 -3.52 -0.60
CA THR A 220 -1.54 -3.10 -1.65
C THR A 220 -0.84 -2.26 -2.72
N HIS A 221 -1.51 -2.09 -3.85
CA HIS A 221 -1.21 -1.06 -4.85
C HIS A 221 -2.30 0.04 -4.89
N ASP A 222 -3.33 -0.07 -4.04
CA ASP A 222 -4.44 0.87 -3.96
C ASP A 222 -4.13 1.97 -2.92
N HIS A 223 -4.00 3.22 -3.40
CA HIS A 223 -3.71 4.39 -2.58
C HIS A 223 -4.80 4.68 -1.55
N TYR A 224 -6.05 4.38 -1.90
CA TYR A 224 -7.18 4.63 -1.01
C TYR A 224 -7.22 3.64 0.15
N GLU A 225 -6.85 2.38 -0.10
CA GLU A 225 -6.65 1.40 0.97
C GLU A 225 -5.54 1.86 1.93
N ALA A 226 -4.43 2.34 1.37
CA ALA A 226 -3.32 2.84 2.16
C ALA A 226 -3.72 4.04 3.03
N LEU A 227 -4.47 4.99 2.47
CA LEU A 227 -4.95 6.17 3.20
C LEU A 227 -5.86 5.80 4.39
N ILE A 228 -6.77 4.82 4.19
CA ILE A 228 -7.71 4.41 5.23
C ILE A 228 -7.04 3.53 6.29
N LEU A 229 -6.24 2.54 5.88
CA LEU A 229 -5.79 1.47 6.76
C LEU A 229 -4.51 1.82 7.52
N ALA A 230 -3.58 2.58 6.92
CA ALA A 230 -2.26 2.80 7.48
C ALA A 230 -2.27 3.60 8.80
N ASP A 231 -1.48 3.16 9.76
CA ASP A 231 -0.92 4.01 10.80
C ASP A 231 0.43 4.57 10.32
N LEU A 232 1.20 3.75 9.62
CA LEU A 232 2.39 4.13 8.87
C LEU A 232 2.33 3.55 7.46
N LEU A 233 2.87 4.28 6.52
CA LEU A 233 2.99 3.92 5.12
C LEU A 233 4.46 3.69 4.78
N ALA A 234 4.77 2.57 4.11
CA ALA A 234 6.08 2.28 3.54
C ALA A 234 5.95 2.27 2.02
N ILE A 235 6.54 3.26 1.35
CA ILE A 235 6.54 3.32 -0.12
C ILE A 235 7.65 2.42 -0.65
N MET A 236 7.28 1.42 -1.44
CA MET A 236 8.22 0.46 -2.00
C MET A 236 8.35 0.59 -3.51
N ASN A 237 9.59 0.64 -4.01
CA ASN A 237 9.89 0.70 -5.43
C ASN A 237 11.11 -0.17 -5.76
N ARG A 238 11.05 -0.96 -6.84
CA ARG A 238 12.15 -1.77 -7.38
C ARG A 238 12.96 -2.52 -6.30
N GLY A 239 12.27 -3.14 -5.34
CA GLY A 239 12.89 -3.93 -4.27
C GLY A 239 13.50 -3.12 -3.13
N ARG A 240 13.20 -1.81 -3.00
CA ARG A 240 13.65 -0.94 -1.93
C ARG A 240 12.46 -0.25 -1.27
N VAL A 241 12.60 0.07 0.00
CA VAL A 241 11.73 1.04 0.68
C VAL A 241 12.31 2.42 0.42
N GLU A 242 11.52 3.28 -0.23
CA GLU A 242 11.92 4.64 -0.59
C GLU A 242 11.71 5.60 0.58
N GLN A 243 10.58 5.47 1.28
CA GLN A 243 10.25 6.32 2.44
C GLN A 243 9.25 5.60 3.36
N VAL A 244 9.34 5.87 4.66
CA VAL A 244 8.38 5.40 5.69
C VAL A 244 7.94 6.61 6.52
N GLY A 245 6.65 6.70 6.81
CA GLY A 245 6.06 7.75 7.64
C GLY A 245 4.54 7.65 7.65
N THR A 246 3.87 8.60 8.28
CA THR A 246 2.43 8.76 8.12
C THR A 246 2.12 9.23 6.70
N TYR A 247 0.89 9.02 6.26
CA TYR A 247 0.47 9.48 4.92
C TYR A 247 0.73 10.99 4.73
N GLY A 248 0.39 11.81 5.75
CA GLY A 248 0.61 13.25 5.72
C GLY A 248 2.09 13.62 5.61
N GLU A 249 2.94 13.00 6.42
CA GLU A 249 4.40 13.27 6.38
C GLU A 249 5.00 12.96 5.00
N ILE A 250 4.65 11.78 4.42
CA ILE A 250 5.18 11.39 3.11
C ILE A 250 4.63 12.29 2.00
N TYR A 251 3.35 12.65 2.08
CA TYR A 251 2.70 13.55 1.12
C TYR A 251 3.30 14.94 1.15
N ASP A 252 3.50 15.46 2.37
CA ASP A 252 3.98 16.82 2.61
C ASP A 252 5.49 16.96 2.45
N GLN A 253 6.25 15.90 2.68
CA GLN A 253 7.71 15.89 2.63
C GLN A 253 8.26 14.67 1.89
N PRO A 254 7.94 14.50 0.60
CA PRO A 254 8.43 13.36 -0.17
C PRO A 254 9.95 13.40 -0.29
N GLU A 255 10.64 12.28 -0.05
CA GLU A 255 12.10 12.21 -0.10
C GLU A 255 12.67 12.30 -1.51
N ASN A 256 11.89 11.90 -2.52
CA ASN A 256 12.32 11.91 -3.91
C ASN A 256 11.15 12.09 -4.89
N ILE A 257 11.47 12.30 -6.17
CA ILE A 257 10.52 12.48 -7.28
C ILE A 257 9.56 11.29 -7.39
N PHE A 258 10.05 10.05 -7.20
CA PHE A 258 9.20 8.88 -7.27
C PHE A 258 8.11 8.93 -6.19
N VAL A 259 8.47 9.16 -4.95
CA VAL A 259 7.50 9.26 -3.83
C VAL A 259 6.53 10.40 -4.04
N ALA A 260 7.02 11.57 -4.48
CA ALA A 260 6.19 12.76 -4.76
C ALA A 260 5.14 12.48 -5.84
N GLY A 261 5.54 11.85 -6.94
CA GLY A 261 4.65 11.52 -8.06
C GLY A 261 3.77 10.30 -7.82
N PHE A 262 4.19 9.41 -6.90
CA PHE A 262 3.46 8.19 -6.62
C PHE A 262 2.25 8.42 -5.70
N LEU A 263 2.30 9.35 -4.74
CA LEU A 263 1.20 9.63 -3.81
C LEU A 263 0.30 10.76 -4.29
N ASN A 264 -1.00 10.46 -4.43
CA ASN A 264 -2.06 11.44 -4.71
C ASN A 264 -3.05 11.51 -3.55
N ARG A 265 -3.45 12.72 -3.16
CA ARG A 265 -4.36 12.95 -2.05
C ARG A 265 -5.81 12.53 -2.35
N HIS A 266 -6.22 12.66 -3.62
CA HIS A 266 -7.58 12.39 -4.05
C HIS A 266 -7.61 11.51 -5.29
N ILE A 267 -8.61 10.62 -5.37
CA ILE A 267 -8.86 9.80 -6.56
C ILE A 267 -9.27 10.73 -7.71
N GLY A 268 -8.62 10.57 -8.86
CA GLY A 268 -8.90 11.38 -10.06
C GLY A 268 -8.26 12.77 -10.06
N ALA A 269 -7.63 13.21 -8.96
CA ALA A 269 -6.80 14.41 -8.99
C ALA A 269 -5.53 14.14 -9.81
N PRO A 270 -5.06 15.12 -10.61
CA PRO A 270 -3.78 14.99 -11.29
C PRO A 270 -2.64 14.86 -10.26
N PRO A 271 -1.54 14.20 -10.65
CA PRO A 271 -0.36 14.10 -9.82
C PRO A 271 0.29 15.47 -9.62
N ILE A 272 1.31 15.51 -8.77
CA ILE A 272 2.24 16.63 -8.68
C ILE A 272 2.82 16.96 -10.07
N SER A 273 2.83 18.25 -10.44
CA SER A 273 3.50 18.69 -11.67
C SER A 273 5.00 18.83 -11.45
N PHE A 274 5.79 18.27 -12.36
CA PHE A 274 7.25 18.41 -12.35
C PHE A 274 7.69 19.32 -13.51
N VAL A 275 8.31 20.46 -13.19
CA VAL A 275 8.68 21.49 -14.14
C VAL A 275 10.13 21.91 -13.86
N ASP A 276 10.87 22.31 -14.89
CA ASP A 276 12.21 22.84 -14.72
C ASP A 276 12.19 24.14 -13.91
N ALA A 277 13.14 24.31 -13.02
CA ALA A 277 13.18 25.47 -12.13
C ALA A 277 13.29 26.80 -12.92
N GLU A 278 13.89 26.77 -14.09
CA GLU A 278 14.02 27.89 -15.00
C GLU A 278 12.66 28.48 -15.43
N ASP A 279 11.66 27.59 -15.63
CA ASP A 279 10.32 27.99 -16.10
C ASP A 279 9.37 28.34 -14.96
N LEU A 280 9.53 27.75 -13.76
CA LEU A 280 8.55 27.86 -12.68
C LEU A 280 9.04 28.59 -11.42
N ALA A 281 10.35 28.59 -11.16
CA ALA A 281 10.97 29.25 -10.03
C ALA A 281 12.40 29.69 -10.40
N PRO A 282 12.56 30.71 -11.27
CA PRO A 282 13.87 31.10 -11.81
C PRO A 282 14.87 31.52 -10.72
N GLU A 283 14.40 31.92 -9.54
CA GLU A 283 15.27 32.20 -8.38
C GLU A 283 16.00 30.95 -7.87
N HIS A 284 15.58 29.76 -8.28
CA HIS A 284 16.20 28.46 -7.95
C HIS A 284 16.82 27.78 -9.18
N ALA A 285 16.92 28.47 -10.31
CA ALA A 285 17.47 27.94 -11.55
C ALA A 285 18.97 27.63 -11.39
N SER A 286 19.28 26.33 -11.30
CA SER A 286 20.67 25.84 -11.20
C SER A 286 21.06 24.89 -12.34
N GLY A 287 20.22 24.79 -13.40
CA GLY A 287 20.36 23.81 -14.50
C GLY A 287 20.14 22.35 -14.09
N HIS A 288 20.16 22.07 -12.80
CA HIS A 288 19.96 20.72 -12.24
C HIS A 288 18.75 20.62 -11.29
N ALA A 289 17.97 21.70 -11.13
CA ALA A 289 16.81 21.73 -10.26
C ALA A 289 15.53 21.50 -11.02
N GLN A 290 14.64 20.64 -10.46
CA GLN A 290 13.28 20.42 -10.89
C GLN A 290 12.32 20.80 -9.77
N ILE A 291 11.29 21.57 -10.11
CA ILE A 291 10.23 21.97 -9.18
C ILE A 291 9.10 20.96 -9.25
N GLY A 292 8.69 20.44 -8.09
CA GLY A 292 7.47 19.67 -7.92
C GLY A 292 6.41 20.50 -7.21
N VAL A 293 5.27 20.75 -7.84
CA VAL A 293 4.17 21.51 -7.25
C VAL A 293 2.86 20.74 -7.35
N ARG A 294 2.10 20.71 -6.25
CA ARG A 294 0.79 20.07 -6.21
C ARG A 294 -0.32 21.01 -6.66
N PRO A 295 -1.40 20.49 -7.26
CA PRO A 295 -2.48 21.34 -7.80
C PRO A 295 -3.11 22.25 -6.76
N GLU A 296 -3.24 21.81 -5.52
CA GLU A 296 -3.79 22.62 -4.40
C GLU A 296 -2.84 23.71 -3.89
N ASP A 297 -1.57 23.65 -4.24
CA ASP A 297 -0.54 24.61 -3.86
C ASP A 297 -0.27 25.67 -4.95
N VAL A 298 -1.01 25.59 -6.08
CA VAL A 298 -0.97 26.56 -7.18
C VAL A 298 -2.19 27.48 -7.11
N GLU A 299 -1.96 28.75 -6.77
CA GLU A 299 -2.97 29.78 -6.86
C GLU A 299 -2.95 30.41 -8.26
N VAL A 300 -4.13 30.70 -8.80
CA VAL A 300 -4.27 31.27 -10.14
C VAL A 300 -4.96 32.62 -10.05
N SER A 301 -4.35 33.66 -10.62
CA SER A 301 -4.86 35.01 -10.70
C SER A 301 -5.09 35.40 -12.16
N GLN A 302 -6.06 36.32 -12.39
CA GLN A 302 -6.26 36.97 -13.69
C GLN A 302 -5.35 38.21 -13.86
N GLU A 303 -4.81 38.75 -12.75
CA GLU A 303 -3.92 39.88 -12.73
C GLU A 303 -2.49 39.47 -12.35
N GLN A 304 -1.52 40.15 -12.93
CA GLN A 304 -0.14 39.96 -12.58
C GLN A 304 0.12 40.40 -11.14
N GLN A 305 0.78 39.52 -10.38
CA GLN A 305 1.21 39.81 -9.01
C GLN A 305 2.72 39.67 -8.88
N PRO A 306 3.33 40.23 -7.82
CA PRO A 306 4.76 40.01 -7.56
C PRO A 306 5.09 38.49 -7.48
N ALA A 307 6.17 38.09 -8.13
CA ALA A 307 6.63 36.71 -8.20
C ALA A 307 5.62 35.70 -8.83
N SER A 308 4.64 36.19 -9.60
CA SER A 308 3.74 35.32 -10.37
C SER A 308 4.34 34.94 -11.71
N ILE A 309 3.96 33.76 -12.20
CA ILE A 309 4.45 33.15 -13.44
C ILE A 309 3.31 33.16 -14.45
N GLU A 310 3.60 33.65 -15.65
CA GLU A 310 2.61 33.67 -16.72
C GLU A 310 2.32 32.28 -17.26
N GLY A 311 1.02 31.97 -17.48
CA GLY A 311 0.58 30.73 -18.09
C GLY A 311 -0.70 30.92 -18.91
N ARG A 312 -1.07 29.88 -19.65
CA ARG A 312 -2.30 29.85 -20.47
C ARG A 312 -3.12 28.61 -20.12
N ILE A 313 -4.38 28.76 -19.83
CA ILE A 313 -5.29 27.62 -19.58
C ILE A 313 -5.48 26.85 -20.89
N VAL A 314 -5.10 25.56 -20.86
CA VAL A 314 -5.23 24.63 -22.00
C VAL A 314 -6.33 23.59 -21.77
N GLY A 315 -6.73 23.34 -20.53
CA GLY A 315 -7.76 22.37 -20.19
C GLY A 315 -8.44 22.63 -18.85
N LYS A 316 -9.61 22.04 -18.69
CA LYS A 316 -10.39 22.07 -17.45
C LYS A 316 -11.00 20.69 -17.20
N LEU A 317 -10.94 20.24 -15.95
CA LEU A 317 -11.57 19.00 -15.48
C LEU A 317 -12.37 19.31 -14.21
N ALA A 318 -13.68 19.22 -14.29
CA ALA A 318 -14.53 19.31 -13.10
C ALA A 318 -14.44 18.01 -12.30
N LEU A 319 -14.22 18.12 -10.99
CA LEU A 319 -14.23 17.03 -10.02
C LEU A 319 -15.34 17.28 -8.99
N PRO A 320 -16.61 16.95 -9.30
CA PRO A 320 -17.75 17.25 -8.43
C PRO A 320 -17.61 16.65 -7.03
N MET A 321 -17.01 15.45 -6.93
CA MET A 321 -16.79 14.79 -5.63
C MET A 321 -15.88 15.59 -4.68
N LEU A 322 -15.00 16.43 -5.22
CA LEU A 322 -14.09 17.28 -4.46
C LEU A 322 -14.56 18.73 -4.38
N ASN A 323 -15.74 19.04 -4.96
CA ASN A 323 -16.21 20.41 -5.17
C ASN A 323 -15.13 21.31 -5.77
N ALA A 324 -14.41 20.80 -6.77
CA ALA A 324 -13.25 21.45 -7.34
C ALA A 324 -13.21 21.35 -8.87
N THR A 325 -12.52 22.31 -9.49
CA THR A 325 -12.10 22.25 -10.89
C THR A 325 -10.58 22.22 -10.94
N ILE A 326 -10.03 21.31 -11.72
CA ILE A 326 -8.62 21.26 -12.04
C ILE A 326 -8.42 22.03 -13.36
N LEU A 327 -7.53 22.99 -13.33
CA LEU A 327 -7.07 23.71 -14.51
C LEU A 327 -5.75 23.09 -14.97
N SER A 328 -5.65 22.76 -16.25
CA SER A 328 -4.39 22.48 -16.92
C SER A 328 -3.86 23.78 -17.52
N ILE A 329 -2.68 24.19 -17.11
CA ILE A 329 -2.08 25.48 -17.46
C ILE A 329 -0.73 25.23 -18.12
N GLN A 330 -0.57 25.73 -19.35
CA GLN A 330 0.71 25.70 -20.06
C GLN A 330 1.62 26.81 -19.53
N VAL A 331 2.82 26.43 -19.08
CA VAL A 331 3.91 27.32 -18.63
C VAL A 331 5.17 26.91 -19.36
N GLY A 332 5.67 27.74 -20.27
CA GLY A 332 6.77 27.35 -21.15
C GLY A 332 6.46 26.07 -21.93
N ALA A 333 7.33 25.08 -21.82
CA ALA A 333 7.15 23.75 -22.42
C ALA A 333 6.37 22.76 -21.56
N HIS A 334 5.98 23.15 -20.34
CA HIS A 334 5.42 22.26 -19.32
C HIS A 334 3.94 22.53 -19.07
N GLU A 335 3.23 21.51 -18.59
CA GLU A 335 1.85 21.60 -18.12
C GLU A 335 1.83 21.55 -16.58
N VAL A 336 1.18 22.55 -15.96
CA VAL A 336 1.00 22.69 -14.52
C VAL A 336 -0.48 22.56 -14.18
N TYR A 337 -0.80 21.80 -13.16
CA TYR A 337 -2.17 21.66 -12.67
C TYR A 337 -2.42 22.60 -11.49
N ALA A 338 -3.60 23.24 -11.47
CA ALA A 338 -4.07 24.06 -10.37
C ALA A 338 -5.47 23.63 -9.96
N GLN A 339 -5.73 23.53 -8.66
CA GLN A 339 -7.04 23.21 -8.12
C GLN A 339 -7.76 24.49 -7.70
N ARG A 340 -9.02 24.66 -8.16
CA ARG A 340 -9.89 25.82 -7.84
C ARG A 340 -11.26 25.33 -7.38
N PRO A 341 -12.03 26.15 -6.62
CA PRO A 341 -13.44 25.89 -6.38
C PRO A 341 -14.23 25.72 -7.69
N ILE A 342 -15.32 24.93 -7.66
CA ILE A 342 -16.05 24.56 -8.88
C ILE A 342 -16.68 25.77 -9.61
N ASP A 343 -16.98 26.85 -8.88
CA ASP A 343 -17.63 28.04 -9.41
C ASP A 343 -16.68 29.05 -10.07
N GLU A 344 -15.38 28.87 -9.93
CA GLU A 344 -14.39 29.72 -10.55
C GLU A 344 -14.14 29.35 -12.01
N SER A 345 -14.75 30.07 -12.96
CA SER A 345 -14.60 29.83 -14.39
C SER A 345 -13.67 30.83 -15.06
N ALA A 346 -12.42 30.46 -15.30
CA ALA A 346 -11.63 31.13 -16.31
C ALA A 346 -11.86 30.45 -17.67
N PRO A 347 -12.06 31.16 -18.79
CA PRO A 347 -12.27 30.52 -20.10
C PRO A 347 -11.01 29.76 -20.58
N ALA A 348 -11.21 28.68 -21.32
CA ALA A 348 -10.09 28.02 -21.99
C ALA A 348 -9.38 28.99 -22.95
N GLY A 349 -8.06 28.95 -23.01
CA GLY A 349 -7.22 29.89 -23.75
C GLY A 349 -6.88 31.18 -22.99
N ALA A 350 -7.49 31.41 -21.80
CA ALA A 350 -7.20 32.62 -21.01
C ALA A 350 -5.74 32.63 -20.53
N ARG A 351 -5.18 33.83 -20.56
CA ARG A 351 -3.90 34.14 -19.90
C ARG A 351 -4.14 34.24 -18.39
N VAL A 352 -3.32 33.64 -17.61
CA VAL A 352 -3.39 33.61 -16.14
C VAL A 352 -2.00 33.72 -15.52
N TRP A 353 -1.97 34.03 -14.23
CA TRP A 353 -0.77 34.19 -13.44
C TRP A 353 -0.80 33.19 -12.31
N LEU A 354 0.26 32.36 -12.20
CA LEU A 354 0.42 31.33 -11.19
C LEU A 354 1.26 31.83 -10.04
N ILE A 355 0.81 31.56 -8.82
CA ILE A 355 1.54 31.83 -7.60
C ILE A 355 1.72 30.51 -6.87
N LEU A 356 2.98 30.12 -6.63
CA LEU A 356 3.29 28.89 -5.93
C LEU A 356 3.27 29.12 -4.43
N ARG A 357 2.29 28.53 -3.73
CA ARG A 357 2.18 28.64 -2.27
C ARG A 357 3.12 27.67 -1.57
N ARG A 358 3.29 26.48 -2.13
CA ARG A 358 4.23 25.45 -1.66
C ARG A 358 4.74 24.65 -2.83
N TYR A 359 6.04 24.33 -2.82
CA TYR A 359 6.67 23.51 -3.82
C TYR A 359 7.94 22.83 -3.29
N HIS A 360 8.32 21.73 -3.94
CA HIS A 360 9.53 20.98 -3.64
C HIS A 360 10.57 21.20 -4.73
N ILE A 361 11.81 21.34 -4.32
CA ILE A 361 12.96 21.40 -5.21
C ILE A 361 13.65 20.05 -5.18
N PHE A 362 13.76 19.43 -6.34
CA PHE A 362 14.44 18.13 -6.52
C PHE A 362 15.70 18.32 -7.36
N ASP A 363 16.73 17.57 -7.04
CA ASP A 363 17.92 17.42 -7.88
C ASP A 363 17.61 16.43 -9.03
N LYS A 364 17.74 16.86 -10.26
CA LYS A 364 17.43 16.07 -11.47
C LYS A 364 18.26 14.79 -11.59
N ALA A 365 19.51 14.81 -11.13
CA ALA A 365 20.44 13.68 -11.30
C ALA A 365 20.13 12.55 -10.30
N SER A 366 19.91 12.89 -9.05
CA SER A 366 19.63 11.93 -7.98
C SER A 366 18.13 11.65 -7.78
N GLY A 367 17.27 12.53 -8.26
CA GLY A 367 15.84 12.55 -7.99
C GLY A 367 15.48 12.87 -6.52
N ARG A 368 16.46 13.22 -5.68
CA ARG A 368 16.23 13.50 -4.27
C ARG A 368 15.73 14.93 -4.05
N ARG A 369 14.86 15.09 -3.05
CA ARG A 369 14.42 16.40 -2.63
C ARG A 369 15.57 17.14 -1.94
N ALA A 370 15.91 18.30 -2.49
CA ALA A 370 16.88 19.20 -1.92
C ALA A 370 16.23 20.10 -0.85
N ARG A 371 15.04 20.66 -1.14
CA ARG A 371 14.36 21.61 -0.27
C ARG A 371 12.85 21.65 -0.53
N THR A 372 12.07 22.06 0.46
CA THR A 372 10.67 22.47 0.33
C THR A 372 10.55 23.96 0.62
N ILE A 373 9.88 24.69 -0.22
CA ILE A 373 9.49 26.09 0.00
C ILE A 373 8.01 26.09 0.35
N ASP A 374 7.66 26.71 1.48
CA ASP A 374 6.29 26.85 1.94
C ASP A 374 6.02 28.34 2.22
N ARG A 375 5.08 28.92 1.45
CA ARG A 375 4.66 30.32 1.53
C ARG A 375 3.19 30.46 1.92
N ARG A 376 2.61 29.41 2.51
CA ARG A 376 1.19 29.41 2.88
C ARG A 376 0.88 30.28 4.09
N GLY A 377 1.90 30.92 4.69
CA GLY A 377 1.79 31.95 5.72
C GLY A 377 1.81 31.42 7.11
#